data_3107a9605e577a24746a6bda36d5e145
#
_entry.id   3107a9605e577a24746a6bda36d5e145
#
_cell.length_a   1.000
_cell.length_b   1.000
_cell.length_c   1.000
_cell.angle_alpha   90.00
_cell.angle_beta   90.00
_cell.angle_gamma   90.00
#
_symmetry.space_group_name_H-M   'P 1'
#
loop_
_entity.id
_entity.type
_entity.pdbx_description
1 polymer ?
#
loop_
_entity_poly.entity_id
_entity_poly.type
_entity_poly.pdbx_seq_one_letter_code
_entity_poly.pdbx_strand_id
1 'polypeptide(L)'
;KSQLKVLGIGWKEFDIYHHRGAAALRLKLEEELAGGDVAAVIYSNPNNPAWICLTEEELQLIGELATEHDFIVLEDLAYFCMDYRTDYGKPFSEPYLPTVARYTDNYILMLSSSKIFSYAGQRIALMCISDDLYSRRYDALSERYGDAGVFGVSLVASISYMITSGCTSSTQYGYAEMLNLSCDGVIDFVADTRIYAERAAKMKEIFLRHGFHIVYDLDVDRKVGDGFFFSLGFGKMSGDDLMVNLMRYGVSSISLSTTGSFRQGIRACTSRMRDELYPVLDERMAEFEKDFAKYLEK
;
A
#
# COMPACT_ATOMS: atom_id res chain seq x y z
N LYS A 1 11.32 0.19 7.31
CA LYS A 1 12.47 -0.44 8.00
C LYS A 1 13.64 0.53 8.18
N SER A 2 14.19 1.11 7.08
CA SER A 2 15.36 1.99 7.18
C SER A 2 15.14 3.18 8.10
N GLN A 3 13.98 3.80 8.07
CA GLN A 3 13.61 4.91 8.96
C GLN A 3 13.53 4.46 10.42
N LEU A 4 12.89 3.33 10.70
CA LEU A 4 12.83 2.75 12.05
C LEU A 4 14.21 2.43 12.59
N LYS A 5 15.08 1.85 11.74
CA LYS A 5 16.47 1.58 12.09
C LYS A 5 17.24 2.85 12.46
N VAL A 6 17.09 3.93 11.70
CA VAL A 6 17.73 5.23 11.99
C VAL A 6 17.25 5.81 13.32
N LEU A 7 15.96 5.62 13.64
CA LEU A 7 15.37 6.09 14.89
C LEU A 7 15.59 5.16 16.08
N GLY A 8 16.24 4.00 15.88
CA GLY A 8 16.46 3.02 16.94
C GLY A 8 15.18 2.32 17.41
N ILE A 9 14.14 2.31 16.58
CA ILE A 9 12.84 1.68 16.88
C ILE A 9 12.89 0.23 16.41
N GLY A 10 12.57 -0.71 17.31
CA GLY A 10 12.38 -2.12 16.99
C GLY A 10 11.13 -2.33 16.14
N TRP A 11 11.11 -3.39 15.32
CA TRP A 11 9.93 -3.78 14.55
C TRP A 11 9.87 -5.29 14.40
N LYS A 12 8.66 -5.80 14.24
CA LYS A 12 8.33 -7.16 13.81
C LYS A 12 7.62 -7.07 12.45
N GLU A 13 7.66 -8.10 11.67
CA GLU A 13 6.96 -8.15 10.38
C GLU A 13 6.56 -9.56 10.01
N PHE A 14 5.45 -9.70 9.31
CA PHE A 14 4.99 -10.96 8.74
C PHE A 14 4.31 -10.72 7.38
N ASP A 15 4.26 -11.76 6.55
CA ASP A 15 3.53 -11.72 5.29
C ASP A 15 2.06 -12.06 5.57
N ILE A 16 1.21 -11.04 5.52
CA ILE A 16 -0.22 -11.17 5.79
C ILE A 16 -0.92 -12.14 4.82
N TYR A 17 -0.37 -12.39 3.64
CA TYR A 17 -0.96 -13.27 2.63
C TYR A 17 -1.26 -14.69 3.15
N HIS A 18 -0.47 -15.17 4.11
CA HIS A 18 -0.67 -16.47 4.74
C HIS A 18 -1.65 -16.46 5.91
N HIS A 19 -2.12 -15.28 6.31
CA HIS A 19 -2.96 -15.07 7.49
C HIS A 19 -4.25 -14.32 7.14
N ARG A 20 -4.77 -14.54 5.91
CA ARG A 20 -5.98 -13.86 5.43
C ARG A 20 -7.24 -14.45 6.05
N GLY A 21 -8.23 -13.56 6.21
CA GLY A 21 -9.48 -13.83 6.94
C GLY A 21 -9.35 -13.55 8.43
N ALA A 22 -10.42 -13.05 9.04
CA ALA A 22 -10.40 -12.53 10.41
C ALA A 22 -9.85 -13.54 11.44
N ALA A 23 -10.21 -14.83 11.36
CA ALA A 23 -9.76 -15.83 12.33
C ALA A 23 -8.25 -16.11 12.25
N ALA A 24 -7.69 -16.27 11.04
CA ALA A 24 -6.25 -16.53 10.88
C ALA A 24 -5.42 -15.26 11.20
N LEU A 25 -5.94 -14.10 10.83
CA LEU A 25 -5.29 -12.82 11.13
C LEU A 25 -5.29 -12.53 12.64
N ARG A 26 -6.39 -12.86 13.37
CA ARG A 26 -6.46 -12.73 14.82
C ARG A 26 -5.35 -13.52 15.50
N LEU A 27 -5.23 -14.81 15.19
CA LEU A 27 -4.19 -15.67 15.76
C LEU A 27 -2.79 -15.11 15.56
N LYS A 28 -2.52 -14.58 14.36
CA LYS A 28 -1.20 -14.02 14.04
C LYS A 28 -0.94 -12.70 14.78
N LEU A 29 -1.92 -11.82 14.83
CA LEU A 29 -1.78 -10.55 15.54
C LEU A 29 -1.64 -10.76 17.05
N GLU A 30 -2.43 -11.64 17.66
CA GLU A 30 -2.32 -11.96 19.09
C GLU A 30 -0.94 -12.56 19.45
N GLU A 31 -0.37 -13.40 18.56
CA GLU A 31 1.02 -13.90 18.70
C GLU A 31 2.03 -12.73 18.76
N GLU A 32 1.91 -11.76 17.83
CA GLU A 32 2.83 -10.61 17.76
C GLU A 32 2.62 -9.62 18.93
N LEU A 33 1.39 -9.50 19.42
CA LEU A 33 1.00 -8.61 20.52
C LEU A 33 1.31 -9.20 21.91
N ALA A 34 1.55 -10.52 22.03
CA ALA A 34 1.71 -11.20 23.31
C ALA A 34 2.82 -10.62 24.21
N GLY A 35 3.82 -9.94 23.65
CA GLY A 35 4.89 -9.29 24.38
C GLY A 35 4.50 -7.96 25.06
N GLY A 36 3.36 -7.36 24.70
CA GLY A 36 2.89 -6.06 25.21
C GLY A 36 3.78 -4.87 24.82
N ASP A 37 4.67 -5.04 23.83
CA ASP A 37 5.68 -4.06 23.39
C ASP A 37 5.33 -3.37 22.06
N VAL A 38 4.16 -3.65 21.49
CA VAL A 38 3.72 -3.11 20.20
C VAL A 38 2.97 -1.78 20.43
N ALA A 39 3.60 -0.68 20.05
CA ALA A 39 3.00 0.65 20.13
C ALA A 39 2.17 1.02 18.88
N ALA A 40 2.47 0.42 17.74
CA ALA A 40 1.74 0.68 16.50
C ALA A 40 1.79 -0.50 15.53
N VAL A 41 0.75 -0.62 14.71
CA VAL A 41 0.68 -1.54 13.57
C VAL A 41 0.55 -0.70 12.29
N ILE A 42 1.40 -1.00 11.28
CA ILE A 42 1.36 -0.30 9.99
C ILE A 42 1.13 -1.28 8.86
N TYR A 43 0.23 -0.95 7.96
CA TYR A 43 -0.01 -1.67 6.71
C TYR A 43 -0.47 -0.72 5.60
N SER A 44 -0.33 -1.12 4.33
CA SER A 44 -0.93 -0.41 3.20
C SER A 44 -2.14 -1.16 2.66
N ASN A 45 -3.18 -0.41 2.23
CA ASN A 45 -4.43 -0.95 1.72
C ASN A 45 -4.94 -0.10 0.52
N PRO A 46 -4.93 -0.62 -0.73
CA PRO A 46 -4.34 -1.89 -1.20
C PRO A 46 -2.87 -2.05 -0.85
N ASN A 47 -2.44 -3.31 -0.64
CA ASN A 47 -1.09 -3.62 -0.18
C ASN A 47 -0.03 -3.46 -1.28
N ASN A 48 1.12 -2.95 -0.90
CA ASN A 48 2.33 -2.94 -1.72
C ASN A 48 3.35 -3.92 -1.09
N PRO A 49 3.74 -5.04 -1.76
CA PRO A 49 3.69 -5.27 -3.22
C PRO A 49 2.53 -6.16 -3.72
N ALA A 50 1.77 -6.78 -2.83
CA ALA A 50 0.87 -7.89 -3.15
C ALA A 50 -0.41 -7.45 -3.90
N TRP A 51 -0.82 -6.19 -3.74
CA TRP A 51 -2.09 -5.64 -4.22
C TRP A 51 -3.34 -6.29 -3.61
N ILE A 52 -3.19 -6.98 -2.49
CA ILE A 52 -4.32 -7.47 -1.70
C ILE A 52 -5.01 -6.32 -0.99
N CYS A 53 -6.33 -6.45 -0.78
CA CYS A 53 -7.14 -5.50 -0.02
C CYS A 53 -7.64 -6.19 1.24
N LEU A 54 -7.53 -5.54 2.39
CA LEU A 54 -8.12 -6.03 3.62
C LEU A 54 -9.64 -6.03 3.52
N THR A 55 -10.27 -7.10 4.00
CA THR A 55 -11.73 -7.16 4.07
C THR A 55 -12.24 -6.32 5.23
N GLU A 56 -13.54 -6.05 5.23
CA GLU A 56 -14.17 -5.30 6.31
C GLU A 56 -14.03 -6.02 7.65
N GLU A 57 -14.15 -7.37 7.65
CA GLU A 57 -13.96 -8.19 8.84
C GLU A 57 -12.50 -8.17 9.35
N GLU A 58 -11.52 -8.13 8.45
CA GLU A 58 -10.10 -7.98 8.83
C GLU A 58 -9.82 -6.59 9.42
N LEU A 59 -10.38 -5.53 8.84
CA LEU A 59 -10.27 -4.16 9.38
C LEU A 59 -10.96 -4.00 10.73
N GLN A 60 -12.15 -4.59 10.89
CA GLN A 60 -12.86 -4.62 12.16
C GLN A 60 -12.01 -5.31 13.24
N LEU A 61 -11.46 -6.48 12.94
CA LEU A 61 -10.58 -7.21 13.83
C LEU A 61 -9.37 -6.37 14.26
N ILE A 62 -8.69 -5.72 13.31
CA ILE A 62 -7.54 -4.86 13.61
C ILE A 62 -7.97 -3.72 14.54
N GLY A 63 -9.13 -3.10 14.30
CA GLY A 63 -9.66 -2.04 15.13
C GLY A 63 -10.03 -2.50 16.55
N GLU A 64 -10.64 -3.68 16.70
CA GLU A 64 -10.93 -4.30 17.99
C GLU A 64 -9.64 -4.52 18.80
N LEU A 65 -8.63 -5.14 18.18
CA LEU A 65 -7.33 -5.39 18.82
C LEU A 65 -6.57 -4.08 19.13
N ALA A 66 -6.69 -3.06 18.28
CA ALA A 66 -6.09 -1.75 18.55
C ALA A 66 -6.68 -1.09 19.80
N THR A 67 -7.97 -1.25 20.00
CA THR A 67 -8.65 -0.76 21.21
C THR A 67 -8.31 -1.60 22.44
N GLU A 68 -8.28 -2.93 22.29
CA GLU A 68 -8.00 -3.87 23.40
C GLU A 68 -6.56 -3.76 23.92
N HIS A 69 -5.59 -3.63 23.03
CA HIS A 69 -4.16 -3.59 23.35
C HIS A 69 -3.54 -2.18 23.34
N ASP A 70 -4.35 -1.15 23.11
CA ASP A 70 -3.96 0.27 23.09
C ASP A 70 -2.77 0.57 22.15
N PHE A 71 -2.75 -0.01 20.95
CA PHE A 71 -1.80 0.37 19.91
C PHE A 71 -2.45 1.27 18.85
N ILE A 72 -1.62 2.06 18.15
CA ILE A 72 -2.07 2.95 17.08
C ILE A 72 -2.00 2.22 15.74
N VAL A 73 -3.06 2.30 14.94
CA VAL A 73 -3.07 1.79 13.56
C VAL A 73 -2.64 2.90 12.60
N LEU A 74 -1.56 2.65 11.85
CA LEU A 74 -1.09 3.49 10.76
C LEU A 74 -1.55 2.85 9.44
N GLU A 75 -2.70 3.27 8.91
CA GLU A 75 -3.23 2.76 7.65
C GLU A 75 -2.72 3.62 6.48
N ASP A 76 -1.80 3.05 5.69
CA ASP A 76 -1.25 3.70 4.50
C ASP A 76 -2.20 3.51 3.31
N LEU A 77 -2.94 4.55 3.00
CA LEU A 77 -3.91 4.65 1.92
C LEU A 77 -3.30 5.33 0.67
N ALA A 78 -2.04 5.03 0.36
CA ALA A 78 -1.38 5.57 -0.85
C ALA A 78 -2.08 5.18 -2.15
N TYR A 79 -2.88 4.13 -2.13
CA TYR A 79 -3.65 3.61 -3.26
C TYR A 79 -5.16 3.59 -2.96
N PHE A 80 -5.66 4.52 -2.12
CA PHE A 80 -7.07 4.54 -1.73
C PHE A 80 -7.98 4.61 -2.96
N CYS A 81 -9.11 3.91 -2.91
CA CYS A 81 -10.07 3.75 -4.00
C CYS A 81 -9.52 3.11 -5.30
N MET A 82 -8.32 2.52 -5.28
CA MET A 82 -7.74 1.88 -6.47
C MET A 82 -7.99 0.36 -6.54
N ASP A 83 -8.87 -0.18 -5.71
CA ASP A 83 -9.48 -1.49 -5.94
C ASP A 83 -10.70 -1.33 -6.86
N TYR A 84 -10.47 -1.45 -8.15
CA TYR A 84 -11.48 -1.21 -9.19
C TYR A 84 -12.54 -2.32 -9.32
N ARG A 85 -12.50 -3.33 -8.44
CA ARG A 85 -13.57 -4.33 -8.31
C ARG A 85 -14.84 -3.73 -7.67
N THR A 86 -14.68 -2.61 -6.96
CA THR A 86 -15.76 -1.84 -6.35
C THR A 86 -15.59 -0.36 -6.72
N ASP A 87 -16.67 0.33 -7.00
CA ASP A 87 -16.66 1.76 -7.32
C ASP A 87 -16.80 2.59 -6.03
N TYR A 88 -15.65 3.01 -5.50
CA TYR A 88 -15.56 3.88 -4.32
C TYR A 88 -15.49 5.38 -4.68
N GLY A 89 -15.66 5.73 -5.95
CA GLY A 89 -15.39 7.07 -6.45
C GLY A 89 -16.53 8.08 -6.28
N LYS A 90 -17.66 7.67 -5.71
CA LYS A 90 -18.84 8.55 -5.57
C LYS A 90 -18.82 9.26 -4.22
N PRO A 91 -18.58 10.59 -4.19
CA PRO A 91 -18.58 11.34 -2.94
C PRO A 91 -19.93 11.23 -2.23
N PHE A 92 -19.88 11.08 -0.91
CA PHE A 92 -21.05 11.04 -0.03
C PHE A 92 -22.08 9.97 -0.35
N SER A 93 -21.71 8.92 -1.11
CA SER A 93 -22.57 7.82 -1.51
C SER A 93 -21.90 6.48 -1.25
N GLU A 94 -22.69 5.49 -0.86
CA GLU A 94 -22.20 4.10 -0.77
C GLU A 94 -21.91 3.51 -2.16
N PRO A 95 -20.97 2.54 -2.23
CA PRO A 95 -20.17 2.00 -1.13
C PRO A 95 -19.01 2.92 -0.73
N TYR A 96 -18.78 3.06 0.56
CA TYR A 96 -17.61 3.77 1.09
C TYR A 96 -16.40 2.85 1.16
N LEU A 97 -15.20 3.41 0.93
CA LEU A 97 -13.96 2.66 1.14
C LEU A 97 -13.86 2.18 2.58
N PRO A 98 -13.73 0.86 2.82
CA PRO A 98 -13.51 0.35 4.16
C PRO A 98 -12.15 0.81 4.71
N THR A 99 -12.15 1.32 5.93
CA THR A 99 -10.94 1.71 6.67
C THR A 99 -11.07 1.31 8.14
N VAL A 100 -9.94 1.20 8.83
CA VAL A 100 -9.92 0.88 10.26
C VAL A 100 -10.61 1.95 11.11
N ALA A 101 -10.72 3.19 10.62
CA ALA A 101 -11.37 4.30 11.31
C ALA A 101 -12.86 4.07 11.65
N ARG A 102 -13.50 3.05 11.05
CA ARG A 102 -14.87 2.65 11.40
C ARG A 102 -14.96 1.85 12.70
N TYR A 103 -13.84 1.32 13.20
CA TYR A 103 -13.83 0.28 14.23
C TYR A 103 -12.98 0.63 15.46
N THR A 104 -12.22 1.71 15.42
CA THR A 104 -11.40 2.19 16.55
C THR A 104 -11.13 3.68 16.40
N ASP A 105 -10.84 4.35 17.51
CA ASP A 105 -10.32 5.72 17.54
C ASP A 105 -8.79 5.77 17.62
N ASN A 106 -8.13 4.61 17.70
CA ASN A 106 -6.66 4.51 17.72
C ASN A 106 -6.10 4.44 16.28
N TYR A 107 -6.41 5.41 15.41
CA TYR A 107 -5.96 5.38 14.02
C TYR A 107 -5.29 6.66 13.54
N ILE A 108 -4.42 6.48 12.56
CA ILE A 108 -3.91 7.52 11.67
C ILE A 108 -4.05 6.99 10.24
N LEU A 109 -4.91 7.63 9.42
CA LEU A 109 -5.02 7.34 7.99
C LEU A 109 -4.08 8.26 7.22
N MET A 110 -3.30 7.69 6.30
CA MET A 110 -2.35 8.44 5.48
C MET A 110 -2.77 8.39 4.01
N LEU A 111 -3.43 9.45 3.52
CA LEU A 111 -3.95 9.57 2.16
C LEU A 111 -2.94 10.30 1.27
N SER A 112 -2.36 9.61 0.30
CA SER A 112 -1.36 10.19 -0.58
C SER A 112 -1.97 10.70 -1.88
N SER A 113 -1.62 11.93 -2.26
CA SER A 113 -1.94 12.47 -3.59
C SER A 113 -1.16 11.82 -4.73
N SER A 114 -0.11 11.04 -4.40
CA SER A 114 0.90 10.58 -5.35
C SER A 114 0.36 9.72 -6.47
N LYS A 115 -0.64 8.84 -6.19
CA LYS A 115 -1.14 7.86 -7.15
C LYS A 115 -2.49 8.29 -7.72
N ILE A 116 -3.43 8.58 -6.83
CA ILE A 116 -4.81 8.88 -7.19
C ILE A 116 -4.94 10.17 -8.03
N PHE A 117 -4.13 11.19 -7.73
CA PHE A 117 -4.10 12.45 -8.49
C PHE A 117 -2.84 12.61 -9.34
N SER A 118 -2.04 11.55 -9.53
CA SER A 118 -0.75 11.62 -10.24
C SER A 118 0.19 12.76 -9.75
N TYR A 119 0.08 13.12 -8.47
CA TYR A 119 0.73 14.29 -7.86
C TYR A 119 2.02 13.93 -7.10
N ALA A 120 2.65 12.80 -7.47
CA ALA A 120 3.81 12.24 -6.77
C ALA A 120 5.02 13.20 -6.66
N GLY A 121 5.22 14.04 -7.67
CA GLY A 121 6.32 15.02 -7.69
C GLY A 121 6.19 16.13 -6.65
N GLN A 122 4.99 16.41 -6.18
CA GLN A 122 4.71 17.48 -5.24
C GLN A 122 4.93 17.11 -3.76
N ARG A 123 5.16 15.85 -3.48
CA ARG A 123 5.53 15.33 -2.14
C ARG A 123 4.56 15.73 -1.03
N ILE A 124 3.25 15.53 -1.26
CA ILE A 124 2.20 15.86 -0.29
C ILE A 124 1.26 14.68 -0.05
N ALA A 125 0.81 14.56 1.19
CA ALA A 125 -0.22 13.63 1.64
C ALA A 125 -1.07 14.32 2.71
N LEU A 126 -2.28 13.81 2.92
CA LEU A 126 -3.16 14.18 4.00
C LEU A 126 -3.06 13.12 5.10
N MET A 127 -3.07 13.55 6.36
CA MET A 127 -3.13 12.68 7.53
C MET A 127 -4.44 12.96 8.28
N CYS A 128 -5.23 11.91 8.51
CA CYS A 128 -6.46 11.99 9.29
C CYS A 128 -6.24 11.22 10.60
N ILE A 129 -6.54 11.87 11.72
CA ILE A 129 -6.40 11.32 13.07
C ILE A 129 -7.76 11.47 13.74
N SER A 130 -8.18 10.51 14.58
CA SER A 130 -9.38 10.66 15.39
C SER A 130 -9.23 11.81 16.40
N ASP A 131 -10.33 12.41 16.80
CA ASP A 131 -10.33 13.47 17.83
C ASP A 131 -9.84 12.94 19.18
N ASP A 132 -10.16 11.70 19.51
CA ASP A 132 -9.72 11.04 20.73
C ASP A 132 -8.21 10.85 20.76
N LEU A 133 -7.62 10.29 19.71
CA LEU A 133 -6.17 10.14 19.62
C LEU A 133 -5.46 11.49 19.53
N TYR A 134 -6.01 12.46 18.78
CA TYR A 134 -5.45 13.81 18.71
C TYR A 134 -5.33 14.46 20.07
N SER A 135 -6.38 14.34 20.90
CA SER A 135 -6.49 14.98 22.23
C SER A 135 -5.75 14.23 23.33
N ARG A 136 -5.34 12.97 23.07
CA ARG A 136 -4.70 12.12 24.06
C ARG A 136 -3.38 12.71 24.54
N ARG A 137 -3.11 12.58 25.84
CA ARG A 137 -1.88 13.07 26.47
C ARG A 137 -0.93 11.93 26.76
N TYR A 138 0.35 12.20 26.53
CA TYR A 138 1.44 11.29 26.85
C TYR A 138 2.53 12.06 27.60
N ASP A 139 2.84 11.62 28.81
CA ASP A 139 3.87 12.25 29.65
C ASP A 139 5.24 12.25 28.98
N ALA A 140 5.57 11.17 28.26
CA ALA A 140 6.80 11.06 27.49
C ALA A 140 6.92 12.11 26.37
N LEU A 141 5.82 12.57 25.78
CA LEU A 141 5.84 13.66 24.82
C LEU A 141 6.05 15.00 25.50
N SER A 142 5.41 15.23 26.65
CA SER A 142 5.62 16.43 27.46
C SER A 142 7.08 16.54 27.91
N GLU A 143 7.65 15.46 28.42
CA GLU A 143 9.05 15.40 28.83
C GLU A 143 10.01 15.68 27.66
N ARG A 144 9.74 15.09 26.49
CA ARG A 144 10.61 15.20 25.31
C ARG A 144 10.56 16.58 24.64
N TYR A 145 9.38 17.18 24.54
CA TYR A 145 9.16 18.39 23.73
C TYR A 145 8.88 19.64 24.57
N GLY A 146 8.72 19.50 25.89
CA GLY A 146 8.48 20.62 26.81
C GLY A 146 7.11 21.29 26.62
N ASP A 147 6.15 20.58 26.01
CA ASP A 147 4.78 21.04 25.78
C ASP A 147 3.78 20.31 26.69
N ALA A 148 2.47 20.48 26.42
CA ALA A 148 1.43 19.83 27.22
C ALA A 148 1.32 18.29 26.97
N GLY A 149 2.15 17.71 26.13
CA GLY A 149 2.13 16.29 25.80
C GLY A 149 0.89 15.81 25.04
N VAL A 150 0.14 16.72 24.42
CA VAL A 150 -1.03 16.40 23.59
C VAL A 150 -0.55 15.83 22.27
N PHE A 151 -0.95 14.60 21.96
CA PHE A 151 -0.43 13.83 20.83
C PHE A 151 -0.49 14.57 19.49
N GLY A 152 -1.68 15.06 19.12
CA GLY A 152 -1.86 15.76 17.83
C GLY A 152 -1.06 17.06 17.75
N VAL A 153 -0.95 17.81 18.85
CA VAL A 153 -0.14 19.03 18.91
C VAL A 153 1.34 18.68 18.74
N SER A 154 1.84 17.71 19.49
CA SER A 154 3.23 17.25 19.38
C SER A 154 3.53 16.71 18.00
N LEU A 155 2.61 15.97 17.37
CA LEU A 155 2.76 15.43 16.03
C LEU A 155 2.89 16.55 14.97
N VAL A 156 2.05 17.57 15.03
CA VAL A 156 2.04 18.68 14.06
C VAL A 156 3.17 19.68 14.32
N ALA A 157 3.22 20.22 15.51
CA ALA A 157 4.13 21.35 15.83
C ALA A 157 5.55 20.88 16.13
N SER A 158 5.69 19.81 16.93
CA SER A 158 7.01 19.39 17.42
C SER A 158 7.68 18.37 16.52
N ILE A 159 6.93 17.45 15.90
CA ILE A 159 7.52 16.38 15.07
C ILE A 159 7.50 16.79 13.60
N SER A 160 6.32 16.98 13.01
CA SER A 160 6.21 17.22 11.56
C SER A 160 6.88 18.52 11.17
N TYR A 161 6.67 19.61 11.90
CA TYR A 161 7.30 20.89 11.61
C TYR A 161 8.82 20.83 11.78
N MET A 162 9.33 20.22 12.84
CA MET A 162 10.80 20.11 13.05
C MET A 162 11.51 19.30 11.96
N ILE A 163 10.85 18.28 11.43
CA ILE A 163 11.44 17.41 10.39
C ILE A 163 11.35 18.05 9.00
N THR A 164 10.27 18.79 8.70
CA THR A 164 9.94 19.25 7.36
C THR A 164 10.00 20.76 7.19
N SER A 165 10.05 21.53 8.29
CA SER A 165 9.82 22.99 8.30
C SER A 165 8.47 23.41 7.71
N GLY A 166 7.52 22.49 7.66
CA GLY A 166 6.19 22.64 7.07
C GLY A 166 6.10 22.16 5.62
N CYS A 167 4.88 22.04 5.14
CA CYS A 167 4.58 21.67 3.76
C CYS A 167 4.52 22.89 2.86
N THR A 168 4.89 22.73 1.58
CA THR A 168 4.81 23.80 0.57
C THR A 168 3.36 24.28 0.40
N SER A 169 3.10 25.57 0.61
CA SER A 169 1.75 26.16 0.61
C SER A 169 1.02 25.95 -0.71
N SER A 170 1.66 26.23 -1.85
CA SER A 170 1.05 26.03 -3.18
C SER A 170 0.59 24.60 -3.42
N THR A 171 1.35 23.63 -2.92
CA THR A 171 1.03 22.20 -3.03
C THR A 171 -0.18 21.84 -2.15
N GLN A 172 -0.28 22.43 -0.95
CA GLN A 172 -1.43 22.22 -0.07
C GLN A 172 -2.72 22.75 -0.71
N TYR A 173 -2.71 23.96 -1.25
CA TYR A 173 -3.87 24.53 -1.95
C TYR A 173 -4.23 23.72 -3.19
N GLY A 174 -3.26 23.28 -3.99
CA GLY A 174 -3.51 22.42 -5.14
C GLY A 174 -4.15 21.09 -4.77
N TYR A 175 -3.67 20.45 -3.68
CA TYR A 175 -4.27 19.18 -3.22
C TYR A 175 -5.66 19.39 -2.63
N ALA A 176 -5.85 20.46 -1.85
CA ALA A 176 -7.17 20.81 -1.31
C ALA A 176 -8.19 21.05 -2.42
N GLU A 177 -7.81 21.77 -3.48
CA GLU A 177 -8.69 22.00 -4.61
C GLU A 177 -9.04 20.73 -5.38
N MET A 178 -8.08 19.83 -5.60
CA MET A 178 -8.39 18.53 -6.22
C MET A 178 -9.39 17.70 -5.39
N LEU A 179 -9.28 17.75 -4.06
CA LEU A 179 -10.24 17.09 -3.17
C LEU A 179 -11.62 17.77 -3.24
N ASN A 180 -11.68 19.12 -3.24
CA ASN A 180 -12.93 19.86 -3.38
C ASN A 180 -13.62 19.53 -4.70
N LEU A 181 -12.91 19.59 -5.82
CA LEU A 181 -13.44 19.27 -7.14
C LEU A 181 -13.90 17.81 -7.23
N SER A 182 -13.27 16.90 -6.48
CA SER A 182 -13.72 15.51 -6.37
C SER A 182 -15.01 15.40 -5.56
N CYS A 183 -15.13 16.14 -4.45
CA CYS A 183 -16.36 16.19 -3.66
C CYS A 183 -17.54 16.81 -4.44
N ASP A 184 -17.24 17.79 -5.29
CA ASP A 184 -18.24 18.44 -6.17
C ASP A 184 -18.58 17.58 -7.41
N GLY A 185 -17.95 16.42 -7.58
CA GLY A 185 -18.16 15.52 -8.73
C GLY A 185 -17.60 16.03 -10.05
N VAL A 186 -16.72 17.03 -10.02
CA VAL A 186 -16.05 17.58 -11.22
C VAL A 186 -14.87 16.67 -11.64
N ILE A 187 -14.16 16.11 -10.67
CA ILE A 187 -13.09 15.12 -10.89
C ILE A 187 -13.57 13.76 -10.41
N ASP A 188 -13.64 12.79 -11.31
CA ASP A 188 -13.80 11.37 -10.98
C ASP A 188 -12.43 10.68 -11.01
N PHE A 189 -11.70 10.80 -9.91
CA PHE A 189 -10.34 10.26 -9.82
C PHE A 189 -10.30 8.72 -9.89
N VAL A 190 -11.40 8.03 -9.57
CA VAL A 190 -11.49 6.56 -9.71
C VAL A 190 -11.59 6.19 -11.18
N ALA A 191 -12.46 6.88 -11.94
CA ALA A 191 -12.56 6.68 -13.38
C ALA A 191 -11.24 7.03 -14.08
N ASP A 192 -10.63 8.17 -13.74
CA ASP A 192 -9.36 8.63 -14.33
C ASP A 192 -8.19 7.64 -14.10
N THR A 193 -8.16 6.99 -12.95
CA THR A 193 -7.10 6.02 -12.61
C THR A 193 -7.40 4.58 -13.01
N ARG A 194 -8.61 4.27 -13.47
CA ARG A 194 -9.01 2.92 -13.93
C ARG A 194 -8.12 2.37 -15.05
N ILE A 195 -7.50 3.24 -15.82
CA ILE A 195 -6.49 2.89 -16.83
C ILE A 195 -5.37 2.00 -16.26
N TYR A 196 -5.07 2.08 -14.98
CA TYR A 196 -4.05 1.21 -14.36
C TYR A 196 -4.52 -0.24 -14.26
N ALA A 197 -5.82 -0.47 -14.01
CA ALA A 197 -6.39 -1.81 -14.03
C ALA A 197 -6.39 -2.42 -15.45
N GLU A 198 -6.78 -1.64 -16.45
CA GLU A 198 -6.77 -2.07 -17.85
C GLU A 198 -5.35 -2.46 -18.31
N ARG A 199 -4.36 -1.64 -17.93
CA ARG A 199 -2.95 -1.92 -18.20
C ARG A 199 -2.48 -3.18 -17.47
N ALA A 200 -2.85 -3.36 -16.19
CA ALA A 200 -2.51 -4.56 -15.44
C ALA A 200 -3.05 -5.82 -16.11
N ALA A 201 -4.32 -5.81 -16.52
CA ALA A 201 -4.95 -6.96 -17.19
C ALA A 201 -4.22 -7.35 -18.48
N LYS A 202 -3.96 -6.38 -19.37
CA LYS A 202 -3.23 -6.60 -20.63
C LYS A 202 -1.79 -7.08 -20.38
N MET A 203 -1.07 -6.47 -19.44
CA MET A 203 0.30 -6.88 -19.10
C MET A 203 0.33 -8.28 -18.51
N LYS A 204 -0.58 -8.62 -17.58
CA LYS A 204 -0.69 -9.95 -17.00
C LYS A 204 -0.92 -11.01 -18.08
N GLU A 205 -1.83 -10.74 -19.03
CA GLU A 205 -2.09 -11.65 -20.16
C GLU A 205 -0.81 -11.98 -20.93
N ILE A 206 0.01 -10.97 -21.26
CA ILE A 206 1.27 -11.15 -21.97
C ILE A 206 2.24 -11.99 -21.14
N PHE A 207 2.49 -11.63 -19.89
CA PHE A 207 3.42 -12.35 -19.03
C PHE A 207 3.00 -13.81 -18.81
N LEU A 208 1.70 -14.06 -18.55
CA LEU A 208 1.18 -15.41 -18.33
C LEU A 208 1.31 -16.29 -19.58
N ARG A 209 1.15 -15.72 -20.79
CA ARG A 209 1.35 -16.41 -22.06
C ARG A 209 2.77 -16.93 -22.21
N HIS A 210 3.76 -16.24 -21.65
CA HIS A 210 5.19 -16.55 -21.73
C HIS A 210 5.74 -17.22 -20.46
N GLY A 211 4.94 -18.04 -19.78
CA GLY A 211 5.40 -18.93 -18.70
C GLY A 211 5.57 -18.25 -17.33
N PHE A 212 5.23 -16.97 -17.19
CA PHE A 212 5.19 -16.33 -15.88
C PHE A 212 3.96 -16.77 -15.09
N HIS A 213 3.99 -16.56 -13.78
CA HIS A 213 2.85 -16.76 -12.89
C HIS A 213 2.69 -15.58 -11.94
N ILE A 214 1.48 -15.38 -11.42
CA ILE A 214 1.21 -14.37 -10.41
C ILE A 214 1.61 -14.93 -9.04
N VAL A 215 2.46 -14.22 -8.30
CA VAL A 215 2.97 -14.67 -6.99
C VAL A 215 1.93 -14.47 -5.89
N TYR A 216 1.26 -13.32 -5.88
CA TYR A 216 0.13 -13.01 -5.02
C TYR A 216 -1.13 -12.99 -5.86
N ASP A 217 -1.79 -14.13 -5.99
CA ASP A 217 -2.89 -14.34 -6.94
C ASP A 217 -4.29 -14.31 -6.30
N LEU A 218 -4.36 -14.57 -4.98
CA LEU A 218 -5.62 -14.60 -4.25
C LEU A 218 -5.72 -13.46 -3.22
N ASP A 219 -6.92 -12.99 -3.06
CA ASP A 219 -7.34 -12.00 -2.08
C ASP A 219 -8.48 -12.62 -1.26
N VAL A 220 -8.13 -13.41 -0.23
CA VAL A 220 -8.95 -14.36 0.51
C VAL A 220 -9.41 -15.49 -0.42
N ASP A 221 -10.63 -15.44 -0.93
CA ASP A 221 -11.28 -16.46 -1.78
C ASP A 221 -11.44 -16.03 -3.25
N ARG A 222 -11.06 -14.81 -3.59
CA ARG A 222 -11.17 -14.24 -4.94
C ARG A 222 -9.79 -13.87 -5.50
N LYS A 223 -9.70 -13.69 -6.81
CA LYS A 223 -8.47 -13.22 -7.45
C LYS A 223 -8.16 -11.79 -7.00
N VAL A 224 -6.86 -11.52 -6.81
CA VAL A 224 -6.37 -10.15 -6.61
C VAL A 224 -6.79 -9.28 -7.77
N GLY A 225 -7.28 -8.08 -7.47
CA GLY A 225 -7.71 -7.11 -8.45
C GLY A 225 -6.58 -6.65 -9.38
N ASP A 226 -6.96 -6.06 -10.50
CA ASP A 226 -6.05 -5.34 -11.36
C ASP A 226 -5.88 -3.90 -10.87
N GLY A 227 -4.65 -3.37 -10.94
CA GLY A 227 -4.39 -2.02 -10.46
C GLY A 227 -2.98 -1.51 -10.77
N PHE A 228 -2.42 -0.75 -9.85
CA PHE A 228 -1.15 -0.07 -10.06
C PHE A 228 0.07 -1.01 -10.09
N PHE A 229 -0.01 -2.12 -9.34
CA PHE A 229 1.02 -3.16 -9.26
C PHE A 229 0.42 -4.55 -9.43
N PHE A 230 1.28 -5.49 -9.80
CA PHE A 230 1.07 -6.93 -9.65
C PHE A 230 2.42 -7.63 -9.46
N SER A 231 2.38 -8.84 -8.96
CA SER A 231 3.58 -9.63 -8.67
C SER A 231 3.74 -10.78 -9.66
N LEU A 232 4.97 -10.99 -10.13
CA LEU A 232 5.29 -12.02 -11.11
C LEU A 232 6.43 -12.90 -10.63
N GLY A 233 6.33 -14.20 -10.90
CA GLY A 233 7.40 -15.16 -10.82
C GLY A 233 7.60 -15.87 -12.16
N PHE A 234 8.76 -16.50 -12.34
CA PHE A 234 9.08 -17.28 -13.53
C PHE A 234 9.72 -18.62 -13.14
N GLY A 235 8.95 -19.69 -13.18
CA GLY A 235 9.37 -21.01 -12.75
C GLY A 235 10.04 -20.99 -11.38
N LYS A 236 11.29 -21.52 -11.30
CA LYS A 236 12.09 -21.56 -10.07
C LYS A 236 13.13 -20.42 -9.97
N MET A 237 13.08 -19.43 -10.85
CA MET A 237 14.03 -18.32 -10.83
C MET A 237 13.84 -17.46 -9.59
N SER A 238 14.94 -17.05 -8.93
CA SER A 238 14.87 -16.14 -7.78
C SER A 238 14.37 -14.75 -8.22
N GLY A 239 13.76 -14.00 -7.30
CA GLY A 239 13.28 -12.65 -7.59
C GLY A 239 14.37 -11.70 -8.06
N ASP A 240 15.58 -11.81 -7.48
CA ASP A 240 16.70 -10.96 -7.83
C ASP A 240 17.27 -11.32 -9.21
N ASP A 241 17.41 -12.62 -9.52
CA ASP A 241 17.82 -13.07 -10.86
C ASP A 241 16.79 -12.69 -11.92
N LEU A 242 15.50 -12.84 -11.60
CA LEU A 242 14.41 -12.45 -12.50
C LEU A 242 14.46 -10.95 -12.81
N MET A 243 14.65 -10.12 -11.79
CA MET A 243 14.79 -8.67 -11.97
C MET A 243 15.98 -8.32 -12.88
N VAL A 244 17.15 -8.89 -12.61
CA VAL A 244 18.38 -8.62 -13.37
C VAL A 244 18.24 -9.10 -14.82
N ASN A 245 17.68 -10.29 -15.04
CA ASN A 245 17.51 -10.83 -16.38
C ASN A 245 16.45 -10.04 -17.17
N LEU A 246 15.30 -9.67 -16.57
CA LEU A 246 14.30 -8.83 -17.24
C LEU A 246 14.87 -7.48 -17.71
N MET A 247 15.82 -6.89 -16.95
CA MET A 247 16.49 -5.66 -17.40
C MET A 247 17.23 -5.82 -18.73
N ARG A 248 17.80 -6.99 -19.02
CA ARG A 248 18.48 -7.28 -20.30
C ARG A 248 17.51 -7.28 -21.48
N TYR A 249 16.23 -7.55 -21.21
CA TYR A 249 15.14 -7.48 -22.19
C TYR A 249 14.39 -6.14 -22.14
N GLY A 250 14.97 -5.13 -21.45
CA GLY A 250 14.43 -3.78 -21.36
C GLY A 250 13.17 -3.65 -20.49
N VAL A 251 12.94 -4.60 -19.57
CA VAL A 251 11.86 -4.54 -18.60
C VAL A 251 12.42 -4.22 -17.22
N SER A 252 12.13 -3.02 -16.71
CA SER A 252 12.53 -2.60 -15.38
C SER A 252 11.48 -3.00 -14.36
N SER A 253 11.91 -3.62 -13.27
CA SER A 253 11.06 -4.11 -12.19
C SER A 253 11.77 -3.98 -10.84
N ILE A 254 11.12 -4.40 -9.76
CA ILE A 254 11.70 -4.44 -8.41
C ILE A 254 11.52 -5.84 -7.87
N SER A 255 12.59 -6.43 -7.33
CA SER A 255 12.48 -7.72 -6.61
C SER A 255 11.52 -7.60 -5.43
N LEU A 256 10.70 -8.62 -5.22
CA LEU A 256 9.76 -8.67 -4.09
C LEU A 256 10.46 -8.59 -2.74
N SER A 257 11.67 -9.15 -2.62
CA SER A 257 12.50 -9.06 -1.41
C SER A 257 12.78 -7.61 -1.01
N THR A 258 13.04 -6.73 -1.98
CA THR A 258 13.25 -5.28 -1.75
C THR A 258 12.01 -4.58 -1.17
N THR A 259 10.83 -5.10 -1.45
CA THR A 259 9.55 -4.55 -0.97
C THR A 259 9.07 -5.16 0.34
N GLY A 260 9.85 -6.06 0.94
CA GLY A 260 9.55 -6.71 2.22
C GLY A 260 8.78 -8.03 2.11
N SER A 261 8.57 -8.54 0.91
CA SER A 261 7.98 -9.87 0.70
C SER A 261 8.99 -10.99 1.01
N PHE A 262 8.50 -12.09 1.54
CA PHE A 262 9.27 -13.33 1.73
C PHE A 262 9.17 -14.26 0.52
N ARG A 263 8.39 -13.91 -0.51
CA ARG A 263 8.21 -14.70 -1.71
C ARG A 263 9.18 -14.32 -2.81
N GLN A 264 9.54 -15.30 -3.65
CA GLN A 264 10.36 -15.07 -4.83
C GLN A 264 9.54 -14.47 -5.97
N GLY A 265 10.11 -13.51 -6.67
CA GLY A 265 9.47 -12.83 -7.79
C GLY A 265 9.80 -11.35 -7.87
N ILE A 266 9.10 -10.67 -8.75
CA ILE A 266 9.23 -9.23 -8.98
C ILE A 266 7.87 -8.53 -8.83
N ARG A 267 7.90 -7.23 -8.53
CA ARG A 267 6.75 -6.34 -8.63
C ARG A 267 6.81 -5.57 -9.95
N ALA A 268 5.80 -5.79 -10.78
CA ALA A 268 5.58 -5.02 -11.99
C ALA A 268 4.71 -3.79 -11.69
N CYS A 269 4.96 -2.68 -12.39
CA CYS A 269 4.22 -1.43 -12.27
C CYS A 269 3.60 -1.05 -13.62
N THR A 270 2.34 -0.67 -13.61
CA THR A 270 1.54 -0.39 -14.81
C THR A 270 1.61 1.06 -15.28
N SER A 271 2.13 1.98 -14.43
CA SER A 271 1.99 3.43 -14.62
C SER A 271 2.62 3.99 -15.89
N ARG A 272 3.63 3.35 -16.44
CA ARG A 272 4.36 3.81 -17.65
C ARG A 272 4.02 3.00 -18.90
N MET A 273 3.13 1.99 -18.79
CA MET A 273 2.71 1.21 -19.96
C MET A 273 1.82 2.07 -20.87
N ARG A 274 2.06 1.97 -22.18
CA ARG A 274 1.30 2.62 -23.23
C ARG A 274 0.99 1.59 -24.32
N ASP A 275 -0.03 1.85 -25.13
CA ASP A 275 -0.55 0.86 -26.09
C ASP A 275 0.51 0.40 -27.11
N GLU A 276 1.37 1.29 -27.55
CA GLU A 276 2.46 0.97 -28.49
C GLU A 276 3.53 0.04 -27.89
N LEU A 277 3.56 -0.13 -26.57
CA LEU A 277 4.56 -0.97 -25.90
C LEU A 277 4.11 -2.42 -25.68
N TYR A 278 2.81 -2.74 -25.82
CA TYR A 278 2.35 -4.13 -25.65
C TYR A 278 2.96 -5.11 -26.66
N PRO A 279 3.02 -4.81 -27.97
CA PRO A 279 3.69 -5.70 -28.91
C PRO A 279 5.18 -5.90 -28.61
N VAL A 280 5.85 -4.84 -28.17
CA VAL A 280 7.27 -4.87 -27.78
C VAL A 280 7.48 -5.73 -26.53
N LEU A 281 6.57 -5.63 -25.55
CA LEU A 281 6.61 -6.46 -24.35
C LEU A 281 6.40 -7.94 -24.72
N ASP A 282 5.43 -8.24 -25.57
CA ASP A 282 5.12 -9.61 -26.02
C ASP A 282 6.31 -10.27 -26.72
N GLU A 283 6.93 -9.59 -27.67
CA GLU A 283 8.15 -10.04 -28.36
C GLU A 283 9.29 -10.32 -27.39
N ARG A 284 9.56 -9.39 -26.49
CA ARG A 284 10.64 -9.54 -25.49
C ARG A 284 10.40 -10.69 -24.52
N MET A 285 9.16 -10.90 -24.11
CA MET A 285 8.82 -12.01 -23.20
C MET A 285 8.87 -13.35 -23.91
N ALA A 286 8.56 -13.41 -25.21
CA ALA A 286 8.77 -14.62 -26.02
C ALA A 286 10.26 -15.00 -26.10
N GLU A 287 11.15 -14.05 -26.32
CA GLU A 287 12.60 -14.28 -26.29
C GLU A 287 13.08 -14.69 -24.89
N PHE A 288 12.59 -14.01 -23.86
CA PHE A 288 12.91 -14.34 -22.46
C PHE A 288 12.53 -15.78 -22.12
N GLU A 289 11.31 -16.20 -22.46
CA GLU A 289 10.83 -17.57 -22.25
C GLU A 289 11.74 -18.59 -22.90
N LYS A 290 12.09 -18.37 -24.18
CA LYS A 290 12.99 -19.24 -24.94
C LYS A 290 14.37 -19.38 -24.29
N ASP A 291 14.98 -18.27 -23.87
CA ASP A 291 16.34 -18.27 -23.33
C ASP A 291 16.38 -18.84 -21.89
N PHE A 292 15.28 -18.77 -21.16
CA PHE A 292 15.18 -19.23 -19.79
C PHE A 292 14.23 -20.42 -19.59
N ALA A 293 13.86 -21.15 -20.64
CA ALA A 293 12.94 -22.30 -20.60
C ALA A 293 13.30 -23.36 -19.53
N LYS A 294 14.59 -23.55 -19.24
CA LYS A 294 15.10 -24.47 -18.21
C LYS A 294 14.53 -24.21 -16.80
N TYR A 295 14.08 -22.98 -16.50
CA TYR A 295 13.48 -22.64 -15.21
C TYR A 295 12.01 -23.04 -15.11
N LEU A 296 11.35 -23.33 -16.24
CA LEU A 296 9.96 -23.79 -16.31
C LEU A 296 9.84 -25.31 -16.16
N GLU A 297 10.94 -26.06 -16.33
CA GLU A 297 10.96 -27.50 -16.13
C GLU A 297 10.68 -27.87 -14.67
N LYS A 298 9.83 -28.89 -14.46
CA LYS A 298 9.32 -29.32 -13.14
C LYS A 298 10.39 -29.91 -12.23
#